data_54772e201cb1cdc3a0b1348067292013
#
_entry.id   54772e201cb1cdc3a0b1348067292013
#
_cell.length_a   1.000
_cell.length_b   1.000
_cell.length_c   1.000
_cell.angle_alpha   90.00
_cell.angle_beta   90.00
_cell.angle_gamma   90.00
#
_symmetry.space_group_name_H-M   'P 1'
#
loop_
_entity.id
_entity.type
_entity.pdbx_description
1 polymer ?
#
loop_
_entity_poly.entity_id
_entity_poly.type
_entity_poly.pdbx_seq_one_letter_code
_entity_poly.pdbx_strand_id
1 'polypeptide(L)'
;MWSQLPTSTATGGLPALGDGADITLSAERKLGDRIARELYRDPDYLEDPVLDEYLQNIWQPLVKGAQARGELSPELQERFAWKILIGRDRSVNAFALPGGYLGIHLGLISVVTTRDELASVMAHELSHVTQRHISRSMGDQARMTPWLIGAMILGMLAASKSAQGAQAMIVGGQAMAAQSQLNFSRDMEREADRIGYGVMSEAGFDTLGFVTMFGKLQQAAGLNDSGSFPYLRSHPLSSERMADM
;
A
#
# COMPACT_ATOMS: atom_id res chain seq x y z
N MET A 1 -12.44 7.61 -68.02
CA MET A 1 -11.55 7.03 -66.98
C MET A 1 -11.46 7.99 -65.82
N TRP A 2 -12.22 7.72 -64.79
CA TRP A 2 -12.19 8.53 -63.55
C TRP A 2 -11.41 7.78 -62.52
N SER A 3 -10.25 8.32 -62.14
CA SER A 3 -9.38 7.77 -61.11
C SER A 3 -9.93 8.12 -59.71
N GLN A 4 -10.28 7.12 -58.94
CA GLN A 4 -10.69 7.30 -57.55
C GLN A 4 -9.47 7.39 -56.66
N LEU A 5 -9.41 8.47 -55.88
CA LEU A 5 -8.42 8.67 -54.77
C LEU A 5 -8.88 7.84 -53.57
N PRO A 6 -7.95 7.21 -52.85
CA PRO A 6 -8.31 6.53 -51.58
C PRO A 6 -8.55 7.55 -50.47
N THR A 7 -9.74 7.51 -49.88
CA THR A 7 -10.07 8.22 -48.67
C THR A 7 -9.42 7.51 -47.47
N SER A 8 -8.33 8.05 -46.97
CA SER A 8 -7.77 7.65 -45.70
C SER A 8 -8.64 8.24 -44.57
N THR A 9 -9.47 7.42 -43.96
CA THR A 9 -10.13 7.74 -42.70
C THR A 9 -9.17 7.42 -41.53
N ALA A 10 -8.30 8.38 -41.22
CA ALA A 10 -7.63 8.36 -39.93
C ALA A 10 -8.67 8.67 -38.86
N THR A 11 -9.22 7.65 -38.23
CA THR A 11 -9.94 7.77 -36.96
C THR A 11 -8.92 8.06 -35.86
N GLY A 12 -8.49 9.32 -35.81
CA GLY A 12 -7.82 9.83 -34.62
C GLY A 12 -8.86 9.86 -33.48
N GLY A 13 -8.94 8.77 -32.70
CA GLY A 13 -9.63 8.80 -31.44
C GLY A 13 -8.99 9.91 -30.60
N LEU A 14 -9.80 10.87 -30.17
CA LEU A 14 -9.39 11.83 -29.15
C LEU A 14 -8.88 11.02 -27.95
N PRO A 15 -7.75 11.42 -27.33
CA PRO A 15 -7.34 10.77 -26.10
C PRO A 15 -8.51 10.84 -25.15
N ALA A 16 -8.95 9.68 -24.62
CA ALA A 16 -9.94 9.64 -23.57
C ALA A 16 -9.43 10.57 -22.47
N LEU A 17 -10.15 11.65 -22.23
CA LEU A 17 -10.00 12.41 -21.01
C LEU A 17 -10.29 11.42 -19.90
N GLY A 18 -9.23 10.86 -19.29
CA GLY A 18 -9.34 9.95 -18.18
C GLY A 18 -10.24 10.60 -17.13
N ASP A 19 -11.06 9.79 -16.49
CA ASP A 19 -11.90 10.22 -15.39
C ASP A 19 -11.07 11.08 -14.45
N GLY A 20 -11.45 12.37 -14.30
CA GLY A 20 -10.62 13.44 -13.76
C GLY A 20 -10.38 13.37 -12.23
N ALA A 21 -10.44 12.17 -11.66
CA ALA A 21 -10.29 11.91 -10.25
C ALA A 21 -8.88 11.41 -9.88
N ASP A 22 -8.25 10.59 -10.71
CA ASP A 22 -6.97 9.95 -10.38
C ASP A 22 -5.76 10.82 -10.70
N ILE A 23 -4.79 10.87 -9.79
CA ILE A 23 -3.50 11.48 -10.09
C ILE A 23 -2.72 10.63 -11.12
N THR A 24 -1.92 11.28 -11.97
CA THR A 24 -1.10 10.57 -12.97
C THR A 24 -0.04 9.69 -12.29
N LEU A 25 0.39 8.60 -12.95
CA LEU A 25 1.47 7.73 -12.44
C LEU A 25 2.75 8.52 -12.13
N SER A 26 3.10 9.51 -12.96
CA SER A 26 4.25 10.37 -12.72
C SER A 26 4.09 11.25 -11.47
N ALA A 27 2.90 11.78 -11.22
CA ALA A 27 2.63 12.58 -10.02
C ALA A 27 2.64 11.69 -8.77
N GLU A 28 2.05 10.50 -8.84
CA GLU A 28 2.07 9.50 -7.77
C GLU A 28 3.50 9.06 -7.44
N ARG A 29 4.33 8.77 -8.46
CA ARG A 29 5.72 8.44 -8.27
C ARG A 29 6.51 9.58 -7.62
N LYS A 30 6.36 10.82 -8.08
CA LYS A 30 7.02 11.99 -7.48
C LYS A 30 6.61 12.21 -6.03
N LEU A 31 5.34 11.94 -5.69
CA LEU A 31 4.86 12.02 -4.32
C LEU A 31 5.54 10.97 -3.46
N GLY A 32 5.59 9.71 -3.92
CA GLY A 32 6.29 8.62 -3.23
C GLY A 32 7.77 8.90 -3.02
N ASP A 33 8.47 9.40 -4.06
CA ASP A 33 9.90 9.76 -3.96
C ASP A 33 10.15 10.86 -2.90
N ARG A 34 9.22 11.78 -2.73
CA ARG A 34 9.31 12.82 -1.70
C ARG A 34 9.14 12.22 -0.31
N ILE A 35 8.11 11.39 -0.11
CA ILE A 35 7.86 10.71 1.16
C ILE A 35 9.05 9.82 1.53
N ALA A 36 9.53 9.01 0.59
CA ALA A 36 10.67 8.13 0.81
C ALA A 36 11.93 8.90 1.22
N ARG A 37 12.21 10.07 0.62
CA ARG A 37 13.34 10.92 1.01
C ARG A 37 13.26 11.41 2.46
N GLU A 38 12.06 11.73 2.95
CA GLU A 38 11.91 12.11 4.36
C GLU A 38 12.07 10.90 5.28
N LEU A 39 11.58 9.72 4.89
CA LEU A 39 11.76 8.49 5.66
C LEU A 39 13.24 8.04 5.71
N TYR A 40 14.00 8.21 4.63
CA TYR A 40 15.45 7.95 4.64
C TYR A 40 16.24 8.85 5.61
N ARG A 41 15.70 10.02 5.97
CA ARG A 41 16.31 10.94 6.94
C ARG A 41 15.84 10.69 8.37
N ASP A 42 14.81 9.86 8.53
CA ASP A 42 14.29 9.52 9.86
C ASP A 42 15.32 8.68 10.62
N PRO A 43 15.61 9.00 11.91
CA PRO A 43 16.52 8.22 12.75
C PRO A 43 16.09 6.75 12.91
N ASP A 44 14.80 6.47 12.74
CA ASP A 44 14.25 5.12 12.80
C ASP A 44 14.35 4.35 11.46
N TYR A 45 14.83 4.99 10.39
CA TYR A 45 15.14 4.25 9.16
C TYR A 45 16.30 3.28 9.42
N LEU A 46 16.14 2.05 8.94
CA LEU A 46 17.12 0.98 9.13
C LEU A 46 17.72 0.58 7.79
N GLU A 47 19.03 0.71 7.66
CA GLU A 47 19.83 0.06 6.62
C GLU A 47 20.40 -1.23 7.17
N ASP A 48 19.83 -2.35 6.78
CA ASP A 48 20.31 -3.70 7.13
C ASP A 48 20.28 -4.57 5.86
N PRO A 49 21.45 -4.80 5.23
CA PRO A 49 21.52 -5.55 3.98
C PRO A 49 21.02 -7.01 4.11
N VAL A 50 21.19 -7.63 5.26
CA VAL A 50 20.75 -9.03 5.50
C VAL A 50 19.22 -9.09 5.57
N LEU A 51 18.64 -8.14 6.29
CA LEU A 51 17.19 -8.05 6.40
C LEU A 51 16.56 -7.62 5.07
N ASP A 52 17.17 -6.68 4.35
CA ASP A 52 16.70 -6.28 3.02
C ASP A 52 16.73 -7.48 2.06
N GLU A 53 17.82 -8.25 2.01
CA GLU A 53 17.90 -9.46 1.18
C GLU A 53 16.80 -10.47 1.55
N TYR A 54 16.55 -10.68 2.83
CA TYR A 54 15.48 -11.57 3.29
C TYR A 54 14.09 -11.08 2.79
N LEU A 55 13.79 -9.79 2.93
CA LEU A 55 12.55 -9.19 2.47
C LEU A 55 12.44 -9.22 0.94
N GLN A 56 13.52 -8.94 0.21
CA GLN A 56 13.55 -9.02 -1.25
C GLN A 56 13.30 -10.45 -1.75
N ASN A 57 13.76 -11.48 -1.03
CA ASN A 57 13.49 -12.88 -1.35
C ASN A 57 12.00 -13.27 -1.21
N ILE A 58 11.20 -12.45 -0.55
CA ILE A 58 9.73 -12.56 -0.51
C ILE A 58 9.09 -11.62 -1.56
N TRP A 59 9.56 -10.38 -1.60
CA TRP A 59 8.98 -9.33 -2.43
C TRP A 59 9.08 -9.61 -3.93
N GLN A 60 10.24 -10.03 -4.41
CA GLN A 60 10.46 -10.26 -5.83
C GLN A 60 9.57 -11.38 -6.42
N PRO A 61 9.37 -12.53 -5.77
CA PRO A 61 8.38 -13.51 -6.20
C PRO A 61 6.96 -12.95 -6.23
N LEU A 62 6.54 -12.15 -5.22
CA LEU A 62 5.22 -11.53 -5.19
C LEU A 62 5.01 -10.56 -6.36
N VAL A 63 5.99 -9.70 -6.65
CA VAL A 63 5.94 -8.79 -7.80
C VAL A 63 5.81 -9.55 -9.11
N LYS A 64 6.57 -10.64 -9.28
CA LYS A 64 6.47 -11.53 -10.46
C LYS A 64 5.10 -12.22 -10.52
N GLY A 65 4.57 -12.68 -9.39
CA GLY A 65 3.24 -13.27 -9.30
C GLY A 65 2.15 -12.27 -9.71
N ALA A 66 2.26 -11.01 -9.27
CA ALA A 66 1.34 -9.96 -9.68
C ALA A 66 1.41 -9.68 -11.20
N GLN A 67 2.60 -9.73 -11.80
CA GLN A 67 2.78 -9.62 -13.25
C GLN A 67 2.14 -10.78 -14.00
N ALA A 68 2.42 -12.02 -13.58
CA ALA A 68 1.91 -13.22 -14.22
C ALA A 68 0.37 -13.27 -14.19
N ARG A 69 -0.24 -12.73 -13.14
CA ARG A 69 -1.69 -12.62 -13.00
C ARG A 69 -2.32 -11.42 -13.75
N GLY A 70 -1.49 -10.51 -14.32
CA GLY A 70 -1.98 -9.28 -14.95
C GLY A 70 -2.42 -8.20 -13.96
N GLU A 71 -2.15 -8.36 -12.67
CA GLU A 71 -2.45 -7.36 -11.62
C GLU A 71 -1.44 -6.22 -11.61
N LEU A 72 -0.27 -6.42 -12.19
CA LEU A 72 0.77 -5.41 -12.37
C LEU A 72 1.00 -5.16 -13.86
N SER A 73 0.55 -3.99 -14.35
CA SER A 73 0.75 -3.60 -15.74
C SER A 73 2.22 -3.28 -16.04
N PRO A 74 2.70 -3.48 -17.29
CA PRO A 74 4.06 -3.12 -17.69
C PRO A 74 4.38 -1.65 -17.45
N GLU A 75 3.42 -0.75 -17.67
CA GLU A 75 3.59 0.69 -17.44
C GLU A 75 3.80 1.00 -15.96
N LEU A 76 3.04 0.38 -15.08
CA LEU A 76 3.18 0.56 -13.64
C LEU A 76 4.52 0.01 -13.14
N GLN A 77 4.91 -1.15 -13.67
CA GLN A 77 6.19 -1.78 -13.37
C GLN A 77 7.38 -0.88 -13.72
N GLU A 78 7.36 -0.24 -14.88
CA GLU A 78 8.44 0.64 -15.34
C GLU A 78 8.50 1.93 -14.53
N ARG A 79 7.35 2.50 -14.17
CA ARG A 79 7.28 3.84 -13.58
C ARG A 79 7.44 3.88 -12.07
N PHE A 80 7.13 2.78 -11.36
CA PHE A 80 7.15 2.74 -9.89
C PHE A 80 8.48 2.23 -9.33
N ALA A 81 8.74 2.52 -8.05
CA ALA A 81 10.04 2.26 -7.42
C ALA A 81 10.27 0.80 -7.03
N TRP A 82 9.22 0.10 -6.60
CA TRP A 82 9.23 -1.28 -6.06
C TRP A 82 10.28 -1.47 -4.97
N LYS A 83 10.35 -0.52 -4.02
CA LYS A 83 11.34 -0.51 -2.94
C LYS A 83 10.70 -0.72 -1.58
N ILE A 84 11.42 -1.44 -0.73
CA ILE A 84 11.08 -1.64 0.68
C ILE A 84 11.85 -0.62 1.53
N LEU A 85 11.15 -0.03 2.50
CA LEU A 85 11.68 0.88 3.51
C LEU A 85 11.49 0.22 4.88
N ILE A 86 12.59 -0.02 5.60
CA ILE A 86 12.56 -0.72 6.87
C ILE A 86 12.63 0.30 8.00
N GLY A 87 11.68 0.24 8.93
CA GLY A 87 11.65 1.08 10.13
C GLY A 87 11.99 0.28 11.40
N ARG A 88 12.78 0.87 12.29
CA ARG A 88 13.16 0.28 13.59
C ARG A 88 12.02 0.19 14.59
N ASP A 89 10.87 0.78 14.27
CA ASP A 89 9.70 0.79 15.13
C ASP A 89 9.28 -0.63 15.54
N ARG A 90 8.96 -0.80 16.82
CA ARG A 90 8.53 -2.09 17.39
C ARG A 90 7.03 -2.33 17.25
N SER A 91 6.29 -1.37 16.74
CA SER A 91 4.87 -1.56 16.44
C SER A 91 4.68 -2.52 15.26
N VAL A 92 3.61 -3.29 15.29
CA VAL A 92 3.23 -4.19 14.18
C VAL A 92 2.60 -3.35 13.09
N ASN A 93 3.39 -3.07 12.04
CA ASN A 93 2.95 -2.23 10.94
C ASN A 93 3.63 -2.58 9.62
N ALA A 94 2.86 -2.49 8.55
CA ALA A 94 3.29 -2.39 7.16
C ALA A 94 2.37 -1.41 6.46
N PHE A 95 2.84 -0.77 5.41
CA PHE A 95 2.02 0.20 4.68
C PHE A 95 2.54 0.41 3.26
N ALA A 96 1.60 0.46 2.32
CA ALA A 96 1.87 0.91 0.97
C ALA A 96 2.02 2.43 0.94
N LEU A 97 2.93 2.91 0.11
CA LEU A 97 3.13 4.33 -0.18
C LEU A 97 2.98 4.59 -1.68
N PRO A 98 2.63 5.81 -2.08
CA PRO A 98 2.53 6.17 -3.48
C PRO A 98 3.82 5.82 -4.25
N GLY A 99 3.69 5.47 -5.52
CA GLY A 99 4.86 5.27 -6.39
C GLY A 99 5.63 3.97 -6.15
N GLY A 100 5.02 2.97 -5.49
CA GLY A 100 5.59 1.62 -5.39
C GLY A 100 6.58 1.45 -4.24
N TYR A 101 6.43 2.18 -3.17
CA TYR A 101 7.18 1.99 -1.93
C TYR A 101 6.35 1.18 -0.93
N LEU A 102 7.02 0.28 -0.21
CA LEU A 102 6.47 -0.52 0.87
C LEU A 102 7.23 -0.22 2.16
N GLY A 103 6.54 0.24 3.20
CA GLY A 103 7.12 0.38 4.54
C GLY A 103 6.88 -0.89 5.36
N ILE A 104 7.89 -1.34 6.12
CA ILE A 104 7.80 -2.47 7.04
C ILE A 104 8.49 -2.10 8.36
N HIS A 105 7.79 -2.25 9.48
CA HIS A 105 8.35 -2.09 10.80
C HIS A 105 8.94 -3.40 11.35
N LEU A 106 9.99 -3.31 12.15
CA LEU A 106 10.58 -4.49 12.81
C LEU A 106 9.56 -5.22 13.70
N GLY A 107 8.58 -4.50 14.26
CA GLY A 107 7.51 -5.09 15.05
C GLY A 107 6.71 -6.14 14.28
N LEU A 108 6.41 -5.91 12.99
CA LEU A 108 5.77 -6.92 12.16
C LEU A 108 6.64 -8.17 12.01
N ILE A 109 7.92 -7.99 11.73
CA ILE A 109 8.86 -9.10 11.56
C ILE A 109 8.98 -9.93 12.84
N SER A 110 8.85 -9.29 14.00
CA SER A 110 8.94 -9.94 15.31
C SER A 110 7.73 -10.82 15.67
N VAL A 111 6.56 -10.58 15.08
CA VAL A 111 5.33 -11.32 15.41
C VAL A 111 4.98 -12.42 14.40
N VAL A 112 5.50 -12.34 13.18
CA VAL A 112 5.33 -13.41 12.20
C VAL A 112 6.14 -14.63 12.62
N THR A 113 5.58 -15.83 12.45
CA THR A 113 6.23 -17.10 12.79
C THR A 113 6.64 -17.88 11.54
N THR A 114 6.06 -17.53 10.40
CA THR A 114 6.40 -18.15 9.11
C THR A 114 6.69 -17.08 8.06
N ARG A 115 7.43 -17.50 7.04
CA ARG A 115 7.66 -16.67 5.85
C ARG A 115 6.37 -16.36 5.11
N ASP A 116 5.41 -17.29 5.13
CA ASP A 116 4.16 -17.16 4.44
C ASP A 116 3.22 -16.13 5.11
N GLU A 117 3.26 -16.01 6.45
CA GLU A 117 2.57 -14.93 7.16
C GLU A 117 3.10 -13.55 6.74
N LEU A 118 4.43 -13.40 6.63
CA LEU A 118 5.01 -12.14 6.15
C LEU A 118 4.66 -11.88 4.68
N ALA A 119 4.72 -12.93 3.86
CA ALA A 119 4.34 -12.85 2.45
C ALA A 119 2.87 -12.43 2.27
N SER A 120 1.97 -12.86 3.15
CA SER A 120 0.55 -12.47 3.10
C SER A 120 0.37 -10.96 3.31
N VAL A 121 1.04 -10.37 4.30
CA VAL A 121 1.01 -8.92 4.53
C VAL A 121 1.64 -8.18 3.34
N MET A 122 2.80 -8.62 2.87
CA MET A 122 3.48 -7.98 1.74
C MET A 122 2.66 -8.08 0.45
N ALA A 123 1.95 -9.19 0.22
CA ALA A 123 1.05 -9.35 -0.93
C ALA A 123 -0.19 -8.43 -0.84
N HIS A 124 -0.74 -8.26 0.36
CA HIS A 124 -1.82 -7.33 0.62
C HIS A 124 -1.39 -5.88 0.30
N GLU A 125 -0.25 -5.44 0.83
CA GLU A 125 0.29 -4.11 0.56
C GLU A 125 0.65 -3.91 -0.93
N LEU A 126 1.21 -4.94 -1.57
CA LEU A 126 1.46 -4.92 -3.02
C LEU A 126 0.17 -4.69 -3.81
N SER A 127 -0.93 -5.29 -3.36
CA SER A 127 -2.24 -5.13 -4.00
C SER A 127 -2.75 -3.69 -3.89
N HIS A 128 -2.54 -3.02 -2.75
CA HIS A 128 -2.86 -1.59 -2.64
C HIS A 128 -2.08 -0.74 -3.65
N VAL A 129 -0.83 -1.08 -3.93
CA VAL A 129 -0.01 -0.38 -4.93
C VAL A 129 -0.49 -0.70 -6.34
N THR A 130 -0.67 -1.99 -6.70
CA THR A 130 -1.02 -2.39 -8.06
C THR A 130 -2.42 -1.92 -8.47
N GLN A 131 -3.37 -1.89 -7.51
CA GLN A 131 -4.72 -1.38 -7.71
C GLN A 131 -4.82 0.15 -7.50
N ARG A 132 -3.71 0.81 -7.21
CA ARG A 132 -3.61 2.26 -7.03
C ARG A 132 -4.62 2.80 -6.01
N HIS A 133 -4.86 2.08 -4.91
CA HIS A 133 -5.86 2.45 -3.91
C HIS A 133 -5.62 3.84 -3.32
N ILE A 134 -4.35 4.24 -3.11
CA ILE A 134 -4.00 5.59 -2.64
C ILE A 134 -4.46 6.64 -3.66
N SER A 135 -4.15 6.44 -4.94
CA SER A 135 -4.55 7.37 -6.00
C SER A 135 -6.08 7.48 -6.12
N ARG A 136 -6.77 6.35 -6.07
CA ARG A 136 -8.25 6.30 -6.09
C ARG A 136 -8.87 7.03 -4.90
N SER A 137 -8.35 6.79 -3.68
CA SER A 137 -8.81 7.51 -2.48
C SER A 137 -8.54 9.02 -2.55
N MET A 138 -7.49 9.44 -3.24
CA MET A 138 -7.19 10.86 -3.48
C MET A 138 -8.13 11.49 -4.50
N GLY A 139 -8.54 10.72 -5.52
CA GLY A 139 -9.47 11.17 -6.55
C GLY A 139 -10.84 11.52 -5.99
N ASP A 140 -11.33 10.73 -5.04
CA ASP A 140 -12.60 10.99 -4.34
C ASP A 140 -12.58 12.31 -3.54
N GLN A 141 -11.38 12.83 -3.26
CA GLN A 141 -11.15 14.05 -2.50
C GLN A 141 -10.62 15.21 -3.37
N ALA A 142 -11.14 15.39 -4.55
CA ALA A 142 -10.69 16.29 -5.65
C ALA A 142 -10.30 17.75 -5.29
N ARG A 143 -10.17 18.10 -3.99
CA ARG A 143 -9.81 19.43 -3.50
C ARG A 143 -8.46 19.49 -2.77
N MET A 144 -7.78 18.35 -2.56
CA MET A 144 -6.50 18.34 -1.85
C MET A 144 -5.32 18.28 -2.82
N THR A 145 -4.35 19.16 -2.60
CA THR A 145 -3.12 19.11 -3.40
C THR A 145 -2.27 17.87 -3.01
N PRO A 146 -1.58 17.21 -3.96
CA PRO A 146 -0.76 16.03 -3.67
C PRO A 146 0.29 16.26 -2.55
N TRP A 147 0.77 17.49 -2.40
CA TRP A 147 1.69 17.87 -1.32
C TRP A 147 1.05 17.76 0.07
N LEU A 148 -0.21 18.16 0.22
CA LEU A 148 -0.91 18.10 1.50
C LEU A 148 -1.12 16.65 1.93
N ILE A 149 -1.41 15.77 0.99
CA ILE A 149 -1.55 14.34 1.23
C ILE A 149 -0.22 13.72 1.66
N GLY A 150 0.90 14.09 1.01
CA GLY A 150 2.22 13.66 1.45
C GLY A 150 2.54 14.10 2.88
N ALA A 151 2.19 15.34 3.24
CA ALA A 151 2.36 15.85 4.59
C ALA A 151 1.47 15.11 5.61
N MET A 152 0.25 14.71 5.21
CA MET A 152 -0.63 13.93 6.06
C MET A 152 -0.11 12.50 6.29
N ILE A 153 0.39 11.82 5.24
CA ILE A 153 1.00 10.50 5.35
C ILE A 153 2.20 10.56 6.32
N LEU A 154 3.10 11.51 6.12
CA LEU A 154 4.27 11.70 7.00
C LEU A 154 3.85 12.05 8.44
N GLY A 155 2.83 12.89 8.61
CA GLY A 155 2.29 13.26 9.91
C GLY A 155 1.72 12.06 10.67
N MET A 156 1.06 11.13 9.98
CA MET A 156 0.53 9.92 10.62
C MET A 156 1.62 8.91 10.95
N LEU A 157 2.59 8.74 10.09
CA LEU A 157 3.75 7.89 10.40
C LEU A 157 4.51 8.43 11.61
N ALA A 158 4.65 9.75 11.74
CA ALA A 158 5.25 10.38 12.92
C ALA A 158 4.38 10.25 14.18
N ALA A 159 3.07 10.38 14.07
CA ALA A 159 2.13 10.26 15.19
C ALA A 159 2.02 8.82 15.73
N SER A 160 2.26 7.81 14.92
CA SER A 160 2.27 6.42 15.34
C SER A 160 3.43 6.10 16.30
N LYS A 161 4.48 6.94 16.33
CA LYS A 161 5.71 6.74 17.10
C LYS A 161 5.63 7.21 18.55
N SER A 162 4.66 8.02 18.96
CA SER A 162 4.54 8.52 20.33
C SER A 162 3.09 8.73 20.77
N ALA A 163 2.80 8.36 22.03
CA ALA A 163 1.49 8.65 22.66
C ALA A 163 1.18 10.16 22.71
N GLN A 164 2.21 11.00 22.83
CA GLN A 164 2.07 12.46 22.81
C GLN A 164 1.79 13.00 21.41
N GLY A 165 2.38 12.41 20.36
CA GLY A 165 2.06 12.72 18.97
C GLY A 165 0.62 12.36 18.62
N ALA A 166 0.15 11.20 19.08
CA ALA A 166 -1.24 10.79 18.92
C ALA A 166 -2.22 11.73 19.66
N GLN A 167 -1.88 12.19 20.89
CA GLN A 167 -2.70 13.15 21.64
C GLN A 167 -2.71 14.55 21.00
N ALA A 168 -1.59 15.04 20.49
CA ALA A 168 -1.51 16.32 19.79
C ALA A 168 -2.39 16.34 18.52
N MET A 169 -2.52 15.20 17.85
CA MET A 169 -3.41 15.03 16.72
C MET A 169 -4.90 14.98 17.14
N ILE A 170 -5.24 14.41 18.28
CA ILE A 170 -6.62 14.32 18.80
C ILE A 170 -7.19 15.71 19.14
N VAL A 171 -6.36 16.61 19.71
CA VAL A 171 -6.77 17.96 20.10
C VAL A 171 -7.10 18.86 18.90
N GLY A 172 -6.61 18.55 17.72
CA GLY A 172 -6.81 19.34 16.50
C GLY A 172 -8.09 19.06 15.70
N GLY A 173 -8.90 18.04 16.03
CA GLY A 173 -10.11 17.65 15.26
C GLY A 173 -9.87 17.31 13.78
N GLN A 174 -8.78 17.80 13.22
CA GLN A 174 -8.36 17.57 11.83
C GLN A 174 -7.69 16.20 11.64
N ALA A 175 -7.16 15.63 12.71
CA ALA A 175 -6.44 14.37 12.65
C ALA A 175 -7.37 13.15 12.53
N MET A 176 -8.55 13.18 13.14
CA MET A 176 -9.55 12.12 12.93
C MET A 176 -10.09 12.15 11.49
N ALA A 177 -10.26 13.34 10.91
CA ALA A 177 -10.61 13.48 9.50
C ALA A 177 -9.48 12.98 8.59
N ALA A 178 -8.21 13.28 8.91
CA ALA A 178 -7.05 12.79 8.18
C ALA A 178 -6.90 11.26 8.29
N GLN A 179 -7.11 10.67 9.46
CA GLN A 179 -7.08 9.23 9.67
C GLN A 179 -8.18 8.51 8.89
N SER A 180 -9.41 9.06 8.90
CA SER A 180 -10.51 8.48 8.10
C SER A 180 -10.30 8.62 6.60
N GLN A 181 -9.50 9.60 6.17
CA GLN A 181 -9.16 9.85 4.77
C GLN A 181 -8.07 8.95 4.21
N LEU A 182 -7.24 8.37 5.08
CA LEU A 182 -6.18 7.43 4.68
C LEU A 182 -6.54 5.97 4.97
N ASN A 183 -7.65 5.72 5.66
CA ASN A 183 -8.20 4.37 5.74
C ASN A 183 -8.77 4.00 4.37
N PHE A 184 -8.27 2.92 3.82
CA PHE A 184 -8.86 2.36 2.62
C PHE A 184 -10.31 1.97 2.88
N SER A 185 -11.16 2.11 1.86
CA SER A 185 -12.56 1.66 1.98
C SER A 185 -12.60 0.15 2.23
N ARG A 186 -13.70 -0.34 2.83
CA ARG A 186 -13.89 -1.78 3.02
C ARG A 186 -13.78 -2.57 1.73
N ASP A 187 -14.24 -1.99 0.62
CA ASP A 187 -14.16 -2.62 -0.69
C ASP A 187 -12.71 -2.70 -1.19
N MET A 188 -11.90 -1.66 -0.97
CA MET A 188 -10.47 -1.67 -1.29
C MET A 188 -9.71 -2.70 -0.44
N GLU A 189 -10.06 -2.85 0.84
CA GLU A 189 -9.47 -3.88 1.71
C GLU A 189 -9.80 -5.30 1.21
N ARG A 190 -11.05 -5.57 0.86
CA ARG A 190 -11.48 -6.86 0.29
C ARG A 190 -10.85 -7.11 -1.09
N GLU A 191 -10.70 -6.08 -1.89
CA GLU A 191 -9.98 -6.15 -3.17
C GLU A 191 -8.51 -6.52 -2.95
N ALA A 192 -7.83 -5.87 -1.99
CA ALA A 192 -6.45 -6.15 -1.65
C ALA A 192 -6.25 -7.57 -1.09
N ASP A 193 -7.17 -8.05 -0.23
CA ASP A 193 -7.14 -9.42 0.27
C ASP A 193 -7.27 -10.44 -0.86
N ARG A 194 -8.27 -10.29 -1.73
CA ARG A 194 -8.54 -11.22 -2.83
C ARG A 194 -7.39 -11.25 -3.84
N ILE A 195 -6.87 -10.10 -4.21
CA ILE A 195 -5.75 -9.99 -5.16
C ILE A 195 -4.48 -10.50 -4.51
N GLY A 196 -4.18 -10.08 -3.28
CA GLY A 196 -3.01 -10.50 -2.52
C GLY A 196 -2.96 -12.02 -2.31
N TYR A 197 -4.09 -12.64 -1.97
CA TYR A 197 -4.21 -14.10 -1.88
C TYR A 197 -3.82 -14.77 -3.21
N GLY A 198 -4.36 -14.29 -4.33
CA GLY A 198 -4.03 -14.83 -5.65
C GLY A 198 -2.58 -14.62 -6.04
N VAL A 199 -2.02 -13.44 -5.76
CA VAL A 199 -0.61 -13.11 -6.01
C VAL A 199 0.32 -14.00 -5.18
N MET A 200 0.01 -14.20 -3.90
CA MET A 200 0.75 -15.06 -3.00
C MET A 200 0.77 -16.52 -3.49
N SER A 201 -0.38 -17.04 -3.93
CA SER A 201 -0.50 -18.38 -4.51
C SER A 201 0.34 -18.51 -5.79
N GLU A 202 0.26 -17.53 -6.70
CA GLU A 202 1.04 -17.53 -7.95
C GLU A 202 2.56 -17.45 -7.68
N ALA A 203 2.95 -16.73 -6.62
CA ALA A 203 4.33 -16.62 -6.20
C ALA A 203 4.87 -17.89 -5.50
N GLY A 204 4.05 -18.91 -5.26
CA GLY A 204 4.43 -20.19 -4.67
C GLY A 204 4.52 -20.18 -3.15
N PHE A 205 3.91 -19.22 -2.47
CA PHE A 205 3.78 -19.21 -1.01
C PHE A 205 2.50 -19.96 -0.58
N ASP A 206 2.53 -20.50 0.64
CA ASP A 206 1.36 -21.14 1.22
C ASP A 206 0.33 -20.09 1.67
N THR A 207 -0.82 -20.09 1.01
CA THR A 207 -1.91 -19.15 1.29
C THR A 207 -2.52 -19.29 2.69
N LEU A 208 -2.23 -20.39 3.40
CA LEU A 208 -2.56 -20.51 4.82
C LEU A 208 -1.93 -19.38 5.66
N GLY A 209 -0.84 -18.77 5.16
CA GLY A 209 -0.23 -17.57 5.75
C GLY A 209 -1.22 -16.40 5.94
N PHE A 210 -2.18 -16.21 5.01
CA PHE A 210 -3.26 -15.22 5.18
C PHE A 210 -4.14 -15.57 6.37
N VAL A 211 -4.61 -16.81 6.45
CA VAL A 211 -5.51 -17.27 7.52
C VAL A 211 -4.84 -17.14 8.90
N THR A 212 -3.59 -17.59 9.01
CA THR A 212 -2.85 -17.55 10.28
C THR A 212 -2.52 -16.12 10.70
N MET A 213 -2.15 -15.26 9.75
CA MET A 213 -1.88 -13.84 10.03
C MET A 213 -3.16 -13.10 10.45
N PHE A 214 -4.29 -13.33 9.77
CA PHE A 214 -5.59 -12.78 10.17
C PHE A 214 -5.98 -13.21 11.58
N GLY A 215 -5.76 -14.48 11.95
CA GLY A 215 -5.99 -14.97 13.30
C GLY A 215 -5.17 -14.24 14.36
N LYS A 216 -3.88 -13.95 14.08
CA LYS A 216 -3.02 -13.15 14.97
C LYS A 216 -3.51 -11.72 15.11
N LEU A 217 -3.88 -11.08 13.99
CA LEU A 217 -4.40 -9.72 13.99
C LEU A 217 -5.75 -9.63 14.73
N GLN A 218 -6.64 -10.63 14.59
CA GLN A 218 -7.90 -10.71 15.32
C GLN A 218 -7.67 -10.85 16.82
N GLN A 219 -6.75 -11.71 17.23
CA GLN A 219 -6.39 -11.88 18.63
C GLN A 219 -5.85 -10.57 19.22
N ALA A 220 -5.00 -9.87 18.50
CA ALA A 220 -4.46 -8.57 18.91
C ALA A 220 -5.56 -7.51 19.04
N ALA A 221 -6.51 -7.44 18.10
CA ALA A 221 -7.65 -6.53 18.15
C ALA A 221 -8.56 -6.78 19.38
N GLY A 222 -8.70 -8.05 19.81
CA GLY A 222 -9.48 -8.45 21.00
C GLY A 222 -8.83 -8.12 22.35
N LEU A 223 -7.53 -7.86 22.38
CA LEU A 223 -6.74 -7.65 23.62
C LEU A 223 -6.60 -6.17 24.03
N ASN A 224 -7.52 -5.29 23.67
CA ASN A 224 -7.45 -3.84 23.91
C ASN A 224 -6.16 -3.23 23.34
N ASP A 225 -6.24 -2.68 22.17
CA ASP A 225 -5.11 -2.08 21.44
C ASP A 225 -4.37 -1.05 22.29
N SER A 226 -3.22 -1.46 22.84
CA SER A 226 -2.27 -0.59 23.54
C SER A 226 -1.52 0.36 22.59
N GLY A 227 -1.92 0.44 21.30
CA GLY A 227 -1.21 1.16 20.25
C GLY A 227 -0.10 0.36 19.58
N SER A 228 0.06 -0.92 19.94
CA SER A 228 1.13 -1.79 19.41
C SER A 228 0.85 -2.30 17.99
N PHE A 229 -0.39 -2.16 17.48
CA PHE A 229 -0.82 -2.63 16.17
C PHE A 229 -1.39 -1.49 15.29
N PRO A 230 -0.59 -0.50 14.86
CA PRO A 230 -1.05 0.54 13.95
C PRO A 230 -1.61 -0.02 12.64
N TYR A 231 -1.15 -1.20 12.21
CA TYR A 231 -1.65 -1.92 11.04
C TYR A 231 -3.18 -2.08 11.05
N LEU A 232 -3.75 -2.43 12.20
CA LEU A 232 -5.20 -2.61 12.34
C LEU A 232 -6.01 -1.31 12.23
N ARG A 233 -5.36 -0.16 12.39
CA ARG A 233 -6.02 1.15 12.23
C ARG A 233 -6.15 1.53 10.76
N SER A 234 -5.13 1.24 9.95
CA SER A 234 -5.16 1.46 8.50
C SER A 234 -5.90 0.36 7.74
N HIS A 235 -5.86 -0.88 8.26
CA HIS A 235 -6.45 -2.09 7.67
C HIS A 235 -7.39 -2.78 8.66
N PRO A 236 -8.58 -2.22 8.95
CA PRO A 236 -9.48 -2.78 9.95
C PRO A 236 -10.02 -4.15 9.51
N LEU A 237 -10.01 -5.10 10.45
CA LEU A 237 -10.60 -6.41 10.25
C LEU A 237 -12.13 -6.30 10.37
N SER A 238 -12.82 -6.52 9.27
CA SER A 238 -14.27 -6.68 9.27
C SER A 238 -14.66 -8.18 9.34
N SER A 239 -15.88 -8.45 9.82
CA SER A 239 -16.42 -9.81 9.82
C SER A 239 -16.49 -10.42 8.40
N GLU A 240 -16.70 -9.58 7.41
CA GLU A 240 -16.72 -9.98 5.99
C GLU A 240 -15.33 -10.44 5.53
N ARG A 241 -14.27 -9.65 5.81
CA ARG A 241 -12.88 -10.03 5.48
C ARG A 241 -12.49 -11.35 6.15
N MET A 242 -12.91 -11.53 7.41
CA MET A 242 -12.66 -12.77 8.17
C MET A 242 -13.40 -13.98 7.59
N ALA A 243 -14.59 -13.78 7.02
CA ALA A 243 -15.38 -14.85 6.42
C ALA A 243 -14.90 -15.23 5.01
N ASP A 244 -14.27 -14.31 4.30
CA ASP A 244 -13.75 -14.49 2.94
C ASP A 244 -12.40 -15.26 2.93
N MET A 245 -11.71 -15.37 4.09
CA MET A 245 -10.44 -16.11 4.29
C MET A 245 -10.67 -17.54 4.72
#